data_7a5b98cc4ea94cc1e0cd5ad2e2fb3ee1
#
_entry.id   7a5b98cc4ea94cc1e0cd5ad2e2fb3ee1
#
_cell.length_a   1.000
_cell.length_b   1.000
_cell.length_c   1.000
_cell.angle_alpha   90.00
_cell.angle_beta   90.00
_cell.angle_gamma   90.00
#
_symmetry.space_group_name_H-M   'P 1'
#
loop_
_entity.id
_entity.type
_entity.pdbx_description
1 polymer ?
#
loop_
_entity_poly.entity_id
_entity_poly.type
_entity_poly.pdbx_seq_one_letter_code
_entity_poly.pdbx_strand_id
1 'polypeptide(L)'
;MKIIGLTGGIACGKSTVSAYLKQKGAFIIDGDAIARQLSEPKKSIWQAYVNHFGDKVLNADNTLNRRLIGQIVFTDEKEKTWMNTTMHPLIRDEIVKQIDECRQNGIEVVILDIPLLYEANWDKFADEVWVVKISRQLQIERIQNRDGLTKEEAISRIDAQMSLEEKVKRADVVIDSSNAPEVTLQLVEKIWNERLL
;
A
#
# COMPACT_ATOMS: atom_id res chain seq x y z
N MET A 1 -6.98 20.86 4.31
CA MET A 1 -6.82 19.51 3.72
C MET A 1 -6.38 18.58 4.82
N LYS A 2 -7.10 17.50 5.03
CA LYS A 2 -6.74 16.44 6.00
C LYS A 2 -6.18 15.23 5.25
N ILE A 3 -5.08 14.68 5.74
CA ILE A 3 -4.38 13.53 5.13
C ILE A 3 -4.54 12.33 6.07
N ILE A 4 -5.17 11.27 5.59
CA ILE A 4 -5.40 10.04 6.32
C ILE A 4 -4.50 8.93 5.74
N GLY A 5 -3.62 8.36 6.55
CA GLY A 5 -2.89 7.14 6.19
C GLY A 5 -3.79 5.92 6.35
N LEU A 6 -4.11 5.23 5.27
CA LEU A 6 -4.89 4.01 5.29
C LEU A 6 -3.97 2.80 5.10
N THR A 7 -3.91 1.95 6.10
CA THR A 7 -3.11 0.73 6.08
C THR A 7 -3.88 -0.45 6.68
N GLY A 8 -3.25 -1.60 6.74
CA GLY A 8 -3.83 -2.83 7.30
C GLY A 8 -2.95 -4.03 6.96
N GLY A 9 -3.31 -5.19 7.46
CA GLY A 9 -2.66 -6.43 7.09
C GLY A 9 -3.05 -6.90 5.68
N ILE A 10 -2.27 -7.81 5.13
CA ILE A 10 -2.64 -8.49 3.87
C ILE A 10 -4.04 -9.11 4.00
N ALA A 11 -4.87 -9.01 2.97
CA ALA A 11 -6.24 -9.52 2.88
C ALA A 11 -7.25 -8.94 3.92
N CYS A 12 -6.91 -7.85 4.62
CA CYS A 12 -7.81 -7.19 5.58
C CYS A 12 -8.96 -6.38 4.95
N GLY A 13 -9.08 -6.31 3.63
CA GLY A 13 -10.16 -5.56 2.98
C GLY A 13 -9.92 -4.04 2.87
N LYS A 14 -8.65 -3.59 2.97
CA LYS A 14 -8.26 -2.18 2.80
C LYS A 14 -8.79 -1.57 1.51
N SER A 15 -8.75 -2.30 0.40
CA SER A 15 -9.24 -1.84 -0.90
C SER A 15 -10.76 -1.54 -0.92
N THR A 16 -11.56 -2.28 -0.17
CA THR A 16 -13.00 -2.02 -0.01
C THR A 16 -13.23 -0.70 0.72
N VAL A 17 -12.47 -0.47 1.80
CA VAL A 17 -12.51 0.78 2.57
C VAL A 17 -12.05 1.96 1.71
N SER A 18 -10.91 1.82 1.01
CA SER A 18 -10.37 2.86 0.11
C SER A 18 -11.36 3.24 -1.00
N ALA A 19 -11.97 2.23 -1.65
CA ALA A 19 -12.98 2.48 -2.69
C ALA A 19 -14.20 3.23 -2.15
N TYR A 20 -14.64 2.90 -0.94
CA TYR A 20 -15.75 3.61 -0.29
C TYR A 20 -15.39 5.06 0.07
N LEU A 21 -14.21 5.30 0.65
CA LEU A 21 -13.75 6.65 0.96
C LEU A 21 -13.64 7.52 -0.31
N LYS A 22 -13.23 6.93 -1.44
CA LYS A 22 -13.25 7.59 -2.75
C LYS A 22 -14.67 8.02 -3.16
N GLN A 23 -15.67 7.17 -2.96
CA GLN A 23 -17.08 7.49 -3.25
C GLN A 23 -17.60 8.62 -2.35
N LYS A 24 -17.07 8.77 -1.15
CA LYS A 24 -17.38 9.86 -0.21
C LYS A 24 -16.71 11.19 -0.58
N GLY A 25 -15.88 11.21 -1.62
CA GLY A 25 -15.21 12.42 -2.12
C GLY A 25 -13.74 12.57 -1.72
N ALA A 26 -13.15 11.57 -1.04
CA ALA A 26 -11.72 11.60 -0.77
C ALA A 26 -10.88 11.38 -2.04
N PHE A 27 -9.77 12.06 -2.15
CA PHE A 27 -8.75 11.78 -3.15
C PHE A 27 -7.85 10.64 -2.67
N ILE A 28 -7.66 9.60 -3.49
CA ILE A 28 -6.87 8.44 -3.12
C ILE A 28 -5.49 8.53 -3.78
N ILE A 29 -4.44 8.52 -2.97
CA ILE A 29 -3.05 8.36 -3.38
C ILE A 29 -2.65 6.91 -3.06
N ASP A 30 -2.69 6.05 -4.07
CA ASP A 30 -2.36 4.63 -3.97
C ASP A 30 -0.86 4.42 -4.25
N GLY A 31 -0.10 4.09 -3.20
CA GLY A 31 1.34 3.87 -3.30
C GLY A 31 1.72 2.71 -4.21
N ASP A 32 0.92 1.64 -4.26
CA ASP A 32 1.16 0.51 -5.17
C ASP A 32 0.88 0.87 -6.63
N ALA A 33 -0.15 1.70 -6.87
CA ALA A 33 -0.45 2.21 -8.22
C ALA A 33 0.66 3.15 -8.71
N ILE A 34 1.17 4.04 -7.87
CA ILE A 34 2.32 4.91 -8.17
C ILE A 34 3.55 4.08 -8.50
N ALA A 35 3.89 3.09 -7.69
CA ALA A 35 5.03 2.21 -7.96
C ALA A 35 4.89 1.47 -9.30
N ARG A 36 3.67 1.04 -9.65
CA ARG A 36 3.38 0.43 -10.96
C ARG A 36 3.57 1.42 -12.10
N GLN A 37 3.00 2.62 -11.97
CA GLN A 37 3.11 3.68 -12.98
C GLN A 37 4.55 4.11 -13.23
N LEU A 38 5.34 4.32 -12.18
CA LEU A 38 6.75 4.69 -12.29
C LEU A 38 7.62 3.54 -12.84
N SER A 39 7.11 2.30 -12.84
CA SER A 39 7.76 1.12 -13.41
C SER A 39 7.41 0.87 -14.89
N GLU A 40 6.53 1.67 -15.49
CA GLU A 40 6.22 1.59 -16.92
C GLU A 40 7.44 1.96 -17.78
N PRO A 41 7.55 1.46 -19.02
CA PRO A 41 8.67 1.76 -19.88
C PRO A 41 9.00 3.25 -19.98
N LYS A 42 10.29 3.60 -19.84
CA LYS A 42 10.84 4.96 -19.85
C LYS A 42 10.50 5.84 -18.65
N LYS A 43 9.78 5.34 -17.65
CA LYS A 43 9.53 6.05 -16.37
C LYS A 43 10.69 5.86 -15.40
N SER A 44 10.69 6.60 -14.30
CA SER A 44 11.84 6.73 -13.40
C SER A 44 12.30 5.41 -12.75
N ILE A 45 11.39 4.57 -12.26
CA ILE A 45 11.73 3.27 -11.67
C ILE A 45 12.25 2.32 -12.77
N TRP A 46 11.57 2.28 -13.92
CA TRP A 46 12.02 1.50 -15.06
C TRP A 46 13.46 1.87 -15.47
N GLN A 47 13.73 3.16 -15.60
CA GLN A 47 15.06 3.65 -15.98
C GLN A 47 16.13 3.29 -14.95
N ALA A 48 15.80 3.38 -13.65
CA ALA A 48 16.71 2.99 -12.58
C ALA A 48 17.08 1.50 -12.66
N TYR A 49 16.11 0.61 -12.91
CA TYR A 49 16.37 -0.82 -13.08
C TYR A 49 17.23 -1.11 -14.32
N VAL A 50 16.93 -0.48 -15.45
CA VAL A 50 17.73 -0.68 -16.68
C VAL A 50 19.15 -0.14 -16.51
N ASN A 51 19.33 1.01 -15.89
CA ASN A 51 20.65 1.57 -15.63
C ASN A 51 21.50 0.68 -14.71
N HIS A 52 20.88 0.00 -13.73
CA HIS A 52 21.59 -0.82 -12.76
C HIS A 52 21.84 -2.24 -13.24
N PHE A 53 20.83 -2.89 -13.84
CA PHE A 53 20.89 -4.29 -14.23
C PHE A 53 21.12 -4.50 -15.74
N GLY A 54 20.95 -3.47 -16.57
CA GLY A 54 20.94 -3.59 -18.04
C GLY A 54 19.62 -4.19 -18.56
N ASP A 55 19.59 -4.46 -19.86
CA ASP A 55 18.37 -4.93 -20.56
C ASP A 55 17.93 -6.35 -20.15
N LYS A 56 18.78 -7.11 -19.44
CA LYS A 56 18.44 -8.46 -18.96
C LYS A 56 17.21 -8.53 -18.07
N VAL A 57 16.84 -7.41 -17.44
CA VAL A 57 15.66 -7.32 -16.59
C VAL A 57 14.40 -6.89 -17.34
N LEU A 58 14.44 -6.83 -18.67
CA LEU A 58 13.30 -6.50 -19.52
C LEU A 58 12.66 -7.75 -20.13
N ASN A 59 11.36 -7.68 -20.33
CA ASN A 59 10.60 -8.57 -21.18
C ASN A 59 10.73 -8.12 -22.66
N ALA A 60 10.28 -8.96 -23.61
CA ALA A 60 10.30 -8.65 -25.05
C ALA A 60 9.51 -7.37 -25.43
N ASP A 61 8.54 -6.97 -24.62
CA ASP A 61 7.73 -5.76 -24.79
C ASP A 61 8.32 -4.52 -24.06
N ASN A 62 9.57 -4.60 -23.62
CA ASN A 62 10.28 -3.59 -22.84
C ASN A 62 9.70 -3.30 -21.45
N THR A 63 8.75 -4.07 -20.94
CA THR A 63 8.32 -4.00 -19.55
C THR A 63 9.34 -4.65 -18.62
N LEU A 64 9.35 -4.27 -17.33
CA LEU A 64 10.21 -4.91 -16.33
C LEU A 64 9.79 -6.36 -16.08
N ASN A 65 10.74 -7.28 -16.14
CA ASN A 65 10.57 -8.67 -15.73
C ASN A 65 10.56 -8.77 -14.20
N ARG A 66 9.40 -8.50 -13.59
CA ARG A 66 9.25 -8.48 -12.13
C ARG A 66 9.62 -9.80 -11.46
N ARG A 67 9.44 -10.94 -12.16
CA ARG A 67 9.82 -12.26 -11.65
C ARG A 67 11.33 -12.37 -11.51
N LEU A 68 12.08 -12.00 -12.54
CA LEU A 68 13.53 -12.03 -12.53
C LEU A 68 14.10 -11.04 -11.50
N ILE A 69 13.59 -9.81 -11.48
CA ILE A 69 13.99 -8.80 -10.49
C ILE A 69 13.73 -9.33 -9.07
N GLY A 70 12.55 -9.92 -8.83
CA GLY A 70 12.23 -10.54 -7.54
C GLY A 70 13.27 -11.61 -7.17
N GLN A 71 13.63 -12.51 -8.09
CA GLN A 71 14.65 -13.53 -7.82
C GLN A 71 16.00 -12.90 -7.43
N ILE A 72 16.45 -11.87 -8.16
CA ILE A 72 17.72 -11.20 -7.88
C ILE A 72 17.70 -10.58 -6.47
N VAL A 73 16.68 -9.77 -6.15
CA VAL A 73 16.63 -9.05 -4.87
C VAL A 73 16.33 -9.95 -3.67
N PHE A 74 15.72 -11.13 -3.88
CA PHE A 74 15.52 -12.10 -2.81
C PHE A 74 16.77 -12.90 -2.48
N THR A 75 17.71 -13.04 -3.42
CA THR A 75 18.92 -13.84 -3.25
C THR A 75 20.15 -13.00 -2.90
N ASP A 76 20.10 -11.68 -3.08
CA ASP A 76 21.22 -10.77 -2.82
C ASP A 76 20.76 -9.56 -1.96
N GLU A 77 21.24 -9.50 -0.72
CA GLU A 77 20.93 -8.41 0.21
C GLU A 77 21.44 -7.05 -0.24
N LYS A 78 22.52 -6.99 -1.06
CA LYS A 78 23.00 -5.72 -1.62
C LYS A 78 22.01 -5.19 -2.66
N GLU A 79 21.49 -6.06 -3.51
CA GLU A 79 20.52 -5.69 -4.53
C GLU A 79 19.17 -5.32 -3.91
N LYS A 80 18.79 -5.99 -2.85
CA LYS A 80 17.60 -5.63 -2.04
C LYS A 80 17.77 -4.25 -1.40
N THR A 81 18.94 -3.97 -0.84
CA THR A 81 19.26 -2.65 -0.26
C THR A 81 19.25 -1.58 -1.34
N TRP A 82 19.91 -1.82 -2.49
CA TRP A 82 19.89 -0.92 -3.62
C TRP A 82 18.46 -0.62 -4.08
N MET A 83 17.65 -1.66 -4.27
CA MET A 83 16.23 -1.50 -4.65
C MET A 83 15.50 -0.57 -3.68
N ASN A 84 15.58 -0.85 -2.38
CA ASN A 84 14.88 -0.06 -1.38
C ASN A 84 15.36 1.40 -1.35
N THR A 85 16.68 1.63 -1.36
CA THR A 85 17.26 2.98 -1.31
C THR A 85 17.03 3.78 -2.58
N THR A 86 16.82 3.12 -3.72
CA THR A 86 16.56 3.78 -5.00
C THR A 86 15.07 3.99 -5.26
N MET A 87 14.22 2.97 -4.99
CA MET A 87 12.80 3.05 -5.33
C MET A 87 12.01 3.94 -4.35
N HIS A 88 12.31 3.86 -3.04
CA HIS A 88 11.55 4.63 -2.06
C HIS A 88 11.58 6.15 -2.29
N PRO A 89 12.73 6.79 -2.60
CA PRO A 89 12.75 8.22 -2.95
C PRO A 89 11.88 8.56 -4.17
N LEU A 90 11.94 7.75 -5.24
CA LEU A 90 11.17 8.01 -6.46
C LEU A 90 9.66 7.95 -6.21
N ILE A 91 9.20 6.96 -5.44
CA ILE A 91 7.80 6.84 -5.04
C ILE A 91 7.41 8.00 -4.13
N ARG A 92 8.29 8.35 -3.18
CA ARG A 92 8.06 9.45 -2.24
C ARG A 92 7.88 10.78 -2.96
N ASP A 93 8.75 11.10 -3.89
CA ASP A 93 8.70 12.36 -4.64
C ASP A 93 7.38 12.48 -5.41
N GLU A 94 6.90 11.39 -6.00
CA GLU A 94 5.60 11.38 -6.69
C GLU A 94 4.42 11.52 -5.72
N ILE A 95 4.46 10.85 -4.56
CA ILE A 95 3.41 10.99 -3.54
C ILE A 95 3.36 12.43 -3.00
N VAL A 96 4.51 13.03 -2.67
CA VAL A 96 4.59 14.41 -2.20
C VAL A 96 4.05 15.38 -3.24
N LYS A 97 4.43 15.20 -4.51
CA LYS A 97 3.91 15.98 -5.62
C LYS A 97 2.38 15.89 -5.71
N GLN A 98 1.79 14.68 -5.63
CA GLN A 98 0.34 14.52 -5.68
C GLN A 98 -0.36 15.14 -4.46
N ILE A 99 0.26 15.10 -3.27
CA ILE A 99 -0.24 15.82 -2.07
C ILE A 99 -0.28 17.33 -2.35
N ASP A 100 0.77 17.90 -2.93
CA ASP A 100 0.84 19.33 -3.23
C ASP A 100 -0.16 19.73 -4.33
N GLU A 101 -0.35 18.90 -5.34
CA GLU A 101 -1.39 19.09 -6.36
C GLU A 101 -2.81 19.07 -5.72
N CYS A 102 -3.06 18.17 -4.76
CA CYS A 102 -4.31 18.15 -4.01
C CYS A 102 -4.54 19.45 -3.22
N ARG A 103 -3.50 19.99 -2.57
CA ARG A 103 -3.61 21.29 -1.87
C ARG A 103 -3.96 22.43 -2.80
N GLN A 104 -3.29 22.50 -3.95
CA GLN A 104 -3.51 23.56 -4.96
C GLN A 104 -4.93 23.49 -5.54
N ASN A 105 -5.47 22.27 -5.66
CA ASN A 105 -6.82 22.05 -6.21
C ASN A 105 -7.93 22.11 -5.14
N GLY A 106 -7.62 22.48 -3.90
CA GLY A 106 -8.61 22.63 -2.84
C GLY A 106 -9.25 21.33 -2.36
N ILE A 107 -8.56 20.19 -2.55
CA ILE A 107 -9.05 18.90 -2.04
C ILE A 107 -9.06 18.92 -0.51
N GLU A 108 -10.19 18.56 0.09
CA GLU A 108 -10.36 18.61 1.55
C GLU A 108 -9.80 17.39 2.26
N VAL A 109 -9.95 16.19 1.66
CA VAL A 109 -9.52 14.92 2.26
C VAL A 109 -8.70 14.11 1.26
N VAL A 110 -7.51 13.68 1.70
CA VAL A 110 -6.61 12.80 0.97
C VAL A 110 -6.42 11.51 1.76
N ILE A 111 -6.51 10.37 1.09
CA ILE A 111 -6.18 9.06 1.66
C ILE A 111 -4.85 8.58 1.06
N LEU A 112 -3.83 8.41 1.90
CA LEU A 112 -2.60 7.71 1.54
C LEU A 112 -2.84 6.20 1.70
N ASP A 113 -3.19 5.54 0.61
CA ASP A 113 -3.48 4.10 0.60
C ASP A 113 -2.19 3.30 0.41
N ILE A 114 -1.54 2.95 1.53
CA ILE A 114 -0.20 2.32 1.54
C ILE A 114 -0.20 1.10 2.48
N PRO A 115 -0.05 -0.14 1.95
CA PRO A 115 -0.03 -1.36 2.78
C PRO A 115 1.10 -1.38 3.83
N LEU A 116 2.30 -0.92 3.44
CA LEU A 116 3.50 -0.86 4.28
C LEU A 116 3.73 0.55 4.84
N LEU A 117 2.66 1.20 5.30
CA LEU A 117 2.68 2.61 5.70
C LEU A 117 3.67 2.87 6.86
N TYR A 118 3.62 2.07 7.91
CA TYR A 118 4.52 2.20 9.05
C TYR A 118 5.94 1.72 8.74
N GLU A 119 6.07 0.61 8.01
CA GLU A 119 7.35 0.01 7.64
C GLU A 119 8.20 0.96 6.80
N ALA A 120 7.56 1.76 5.96
CA ALA A 120 8.23 2.76 5.12
C ALA A 120 8.17 4.19 5.67
N ASN A 121 7.72 4.38 6.92
CA ASN A 121 7.60 5.67 7.62
C ASN A 121 6.70 6.70 6.91
N TRP A 122 5.66 6.24 6.24
CA TRP A 122 4.66 7.10 5.59
C TRP A 122 3.63 7.68 6.57
N ASP A 123 3.52 7.11 7.77
CA ASP A 123 2.71 7.65 8.86
C ASP A 123 3.04 9.11 9.18
N LYS A 124 4.30 9.55 8.96
CA LYS A 124 4.75 10.93 9.17
C LYS A 124 4.12 11.96 8.22
N PHE A 125 3.50 11.53 7.14
CA PHE A 125 2.82 12.40 6.17
C PHE A 125 1.31 12.47 6.40
N ALA A 126 0.78 11.68 7.33
CA ALA A 126 -0.63 11.62 7.66
C ALA A 126 -0.93 12.41 8.94
N ASP A 127 -2.08 13.05 8.98
CA ASP A 127 -2.61 13.68 10.18
C ASP A 127 -3.22 12.64 11.13
N GLU A 128 -3.76 11.55 10.57
CA GLU A 128 -4.26 10.38 11.30
C GLU A 128 -3.95 9.11 10.52
N VAL A 129 -3.77 7.98 11.22
CA VAL A 129 -3.61 6.67 10.60
C VAL A 129 -4.79 5.77 10.94
N TRP A 130 -5.46 5.27 9.89
CA TRP A 130 -6.55 4.32 9.98
C TRP A 130 -6.06 2.92 9.61
N VAL A 131 -6.29 1.95 10.49
CA VAL A 131 -5.85 0.57 10.30
C VAL A 131 -7.04 -0.35 10.10
N VAL A 132 -7.10 -1.01 8.95
CA VAL A 132 -8.08 -2.05 8.68
C VAL A 132 -7.58 -3.38 9.22
N LYS A 133 -8.33 -4.01 10.11
CA LYS A 133 -7.95 -5.26 10.75
C LYS A 133 -8.98 -6.37 10.55
N ILE A 134 -8.52 -7.61 10.65
CA ILE A 134 -9.28 -8.84 10.84
C ILE A 134 -8.47 -9.80 11.72
N SER A 135 -9.05 -10.92 12.13
CA SER A 135 -8.30 -11.96 12.83
C SER A 135 -7.26 -12.61 11.92
N ARG A 136 -6.14 -13.08 12.52
CA ARG A 136 -5.09 -13.80 11.79
C ARG A 136 -5.63 -15.02 11.05
N GLN A 137 -6.56 -15.77 11.66
CA GLN A 137 -7.18 -16.92 11.03
C GLN A 137 -7.92 -16.52 9.74
N LEU A 138 -8.71 -15.46 9.78
CA LEU A 138 -9.44 -14.95 8.62
C LEU A 138 -8.50 -14.38 7.55
N GLN A 139 -7.36 -13.80 7.93
CA GLN A 139 -6.32 -13.42 6.96
C GLN A 139 -5.82 -14.62 6.18
N ILE A 140 -5.46 -15.71 6.87
CA ILE A 140 -4.96 -16.95 6.25
C ILE A 140 -5.99 -17.50 5.28
N GLU A 141 -7.25 -17.63 5.70
CA GLU A 141 -8.34 -18.15 4.88
C GLU A 141 -8.57 -17.29 3.61
N ARG A 142 -8.57 -15.97 3.77
CA ARG A 142 -8.75 -15.04 2.63
C ARG A 142 -7.58 -15.10 1.65
N ILE A 143 -6.34 -15.24 2.14
CA ILE A 143 -5.15 -15.39 1.27
C ILE A 143 -5.21 -16.72 0.52
N GLN A 144 -5.52 -17.82 1.20
CA GLN A 144 -5.65 -19.13 0.55
C GLN A 144 -6.71 -19.12 -0.55
N ASN A 145 -7.89 -18.56 -0.25
CA ASN A 145 -9.00 -18.50 -1.21
C ASN A 145 -8.72 -17.56 -2.41
N ARG A 146 -8.04 -16.43 -2.19
CA ARG A 146 -7.76 -15.44 -3.23
C ARG A 146 -6.60 -15.84 -4.13
N ASP A 147 -5.51 -16.34 -3.51
CA ASP A 147 -4.22 -16.52 -4.17
C ASP A 147 -3.90 -18.01 -4.46
N GLY A 148 -4.71 -18.95 -3.96
CA GLY A 148 -4.49 -20.39 -4.12
C GLY A 148 -3.27 -20.91 -3.35
N LEU A 149 -2.85 -20.22 -2.29
CA LEU A 149 -1.65 -20.55 -1.52
C LEU A 149 -1.91 -21.60 -0.45
N THR A 150 -0.86 -22.31 -0.05
CA THR A 150 -0.89 -23.15 1.14
C THR A 150 -1.00 -22.28 2.41
N LYS A 151 -1.33 -22.90 3.52
CA LYS A 151 -1.41 -22.21 4.82
C LYS A 151 -0.05 -21.65 5.24
N GLU A 152 1.02 -22.40 5.02
CA GLU A 152 2.40 -22.04 5.33
C GLU A 152 2.85 -20.83 4.51
N GLU A 153 2.54 -20.81 3.21
CA GLU A 153 2.82 -19.67 2.33
C GLU A 153 2.02 -18.42 2.73
N ALA A 154 0.75 -18.60 3.12
CA ALA A 154 -0.08 -17.50 3.63
C ALA A 154 0.50 -16.90 4.91
N ILE A 155 0.91 -17.75 5.87
CA ILE A 155 1.57 -17.34 7.11
C ILE A 155 2.86 -16.59 6.80
N SER A 156 3.71 -17.12 5.92
CA SER A 156 4.96 -16.46 5.53
C SER A 156 4.74 -15.05 4.97
N ARG A 157 3.68 -14.85 4.16
CA ARG A 157 3.32 -13.52 3.63
C ARG A 157 2.82 -12.56 4.71
N ILE A 158 2.07 -13.07 5.69
CA ILE A 158 1.61 -12.26 6.84
C ILE A 158 2.81 -11.83 7.68
N ASP A 159 3.71 -12.75 7.99
CA ASP A 159 4.86 -12.52 8.87
C ASP A 159 5.97 -11.68 8.21
N ALA A 160 5.94 -11.49 6.89
CA ALA A 160 6.81 -10.58 6.17
C ALA A 160 6.46 -9.09 6.37
N GLN A 161 5.31 -8.76 6.97
CA GLN A 161 4.88 -7.40 7.29
C GLN A 161 4.96 -7.16 8.80
N MET A 162 4.92 -5.87 9.20
CA MET A 162 4.67 -5.53 10.62
C MET A 162 3.39 -6.22 11.11
N SER A 163 3.43 -6.77 12.32
CA SER A 163 2.26 -7.46 12.86
C SER A 163 1.03 -6.53 12.90
N LEU A 164 -0.14 -7.10 12.66
CA LEU A 164 -1.37 -6.32 12.65
C LEU A 164 -1.68 -5.73 14.04
N GLU A 165 -1.30 -6.45 15.10
CA GLU A 165 -1.41 -5.99 16.49
C GLU A 165 -0.57 -4.74 16.74
N GLU A 166 0.66 -4.70 16.18
CA GLU A 166 1.53 -3.52 16.31
C GLU A 166 0.98 -2.33 15.50
N LYS A 167 0.47 -2.58 14.28
CA LYS A 167 -0.22 -1.53 13.50
C LYS A 167 -1.42 -0.97 14.25
N VAL A 168 -2.23 -1.82 14.86
CA VAL A 168 -3.42 -1.42 15.63
C VAL A 168 -3.05 -0.59 16.87
N LYS A 169 -1.97 -0.93 17.58
CA LYS A 169 -1.50 -0.12 18.73
C LYS A 169 -1.08 1.30 18.35
N ARG A 170 -0.65 1.51 17.11
CA ARG A 170 -0.17 2.79 16.60
C ARG A 170 -1.25 3.58 15.86
N ALA A 171 -2.43 3.00 15.66
CA ALA A 171 -3.52 3.58 14.89
C ALA A 171 -4.30 4.62 15.68
N ASP A 172 -4.72 5.71 15.01
CA ASP A 172 -5.70 6.66 15.54
C ASP A 172 -7.13 6.12 15.40
N VAL A 173 -7.37 5.30 14.37
CA VAL A 173 -8.66 4.66 14.10
C VAL A 173 -8.45 3.21 13.69
N VAL A 174 -9.27 2.32 14.25
CA VAL A 174 -9.25 0.90 13.90
C VAL A 174 -10.58 0.53 13.26
N ILE A 175 -10.51 -0.01 12.03
CA ILE A 175 -11.65 -0.47 11.25
C ILE A 175 -11.65 -2.00 11.25
N ASP A 176 -12.57 -2.61 11.99
CA ASP A 176 -12.72 -4.07 11.99
C ASP A 176 -13.55 -4.52 10.78
N SER A 177 -12.93 -5.25 9.87
CA SER A 177 -13.56 -5.79 8.67
C SER A 177 -13.76 -7.32 8.71
N SER A 178 -13.90 -7.87 9.92
CA SER A 178 -14.17 -9.28 10.13
C SER A 178 -15.60 -9.70 9.74
N ASN A 179 -16.52 -8.75 9.74
CA ASN A 179 -17.93 -8.95 9.38
C ASN A 179 -18.17 -8.81 7.86
N ALA A 180 -19.44 -8.91 7.46
CA ALA A 180 -19.86 -8.65 6.08
C ALA A 180 -19.43 -7.24 5.62
N PRO A 181 -19.12 -7.06 4.33
CA PRO A 181 -18.66 -5.77 3.79
C PRO A 181 -19.57 -4.60 4.15
N GLU A 182 -20.87 -4.80 4.15
CA GLU A 182 -21.88 -3.77 4.44
C GLU A 182 -21.73 -3.22 5.87
N VAL A 183 -21.45 -4.09 6.85
CA VAL A 183 -21.22 -3.72 8.25
C VAL A 183 -19.94 -2.89 8.38
N THR A 184 -18.90 -3.31 7.68
CA THR A 184 -17.64 -2.55 7.62
C THR A 184 -17.85 -1.18 7.01
N LEU A 185 -18.61 -1.06 5.92
CA LEU A 185 -18.88 0.22 5.27
C LEU A 185 -19.74 1.15 6.15
N GLN A 186 -20.73 0.62 6.90
CA GLN A 186 -21.47 1.40 7.88
C GLN A 186 -20.56 1.96 8.98
N LEU A 187 -19.58 1.18 9.46
CA LEU A 187 -18.58 1.66 10.41
C LEU A 187 -17.72 2.77 9.79
N VAL A 188 -17.27 2.59 8.56
CA VAL A 188 -16.47 3.61 7.84
C VAL A 188 -17.28 4.89 7.64
N GLU A 189 -18.57 4.79 7.28
CA GLU A 189 -19.48 5.93 7.18
C GLU A 189 -19.57 6.72 8.48
N LYS A 190 -19.77 6.02 9.60
CA LYS A 190 -19.82 6.64 10.92
C LYS A 190 -18.52 7.39 11.25
N ILE A 191 -17.37 6.75 11.02
CA ILE A 191 -16.03 7.35 11.25
C ILE A 191 -15.84 8.58 10.36
N TRP A 192 -16.24 8.50 9.08
CA TRP A 192 -16.19 9.61 8.14
C TRP A 192 -16.95 10.83 8.66
N ASN A 193 -18.20 10.63 9.07
CA ASN A 193 -19.06 11.72 9.55
C ASN A 193 -18.54 12.33 10.86
N GLU A 194 -17.98 11.53 11.77
CA GLU A 194 -17.49 12.00 13.07
C GLU A 194 -16.15 12.75 12.98
N ARG A 195 -15.32 12.45 11.96
CA ARG A 195 -13.94 12.94 11.91
C ARG A 195 -13.63 13.90 10.77
N LEU A 196 -14.44 13.88 9.71
CA LEU A 196 -14.12 14.57 8.46
C LEU A 196 -15.23 15.56 8.01
N LEU A 197 -16.40 15.51 8.60
CA LEU A 197 -17.48 16.50 8.45
C LEU A 197 -17.67 17.30 9.73
#